data_de79e9985d75a421cee747b26fefd6c3
#
_entry.id   de79e9985d75a421cee747b26fefd6c3
#
_cell.length_a   1.000
_cell.length_b   1.000
_cell.length_c   1.000
_cell.angle_alpha   90.00
_cell.angle_beta   90.00
_cell.angle_gamma   90.00
#
_symmetry.space_group_name_H-M   'P 1'
#
loop_
_entity.id
_entity.type
_entity.pdbx_description
1 polymer ?
#
loop_
_entity_poly.entity_id
_entity_poly.type
_entity_poly.pdbx_seq_one_letter_code
_entity_poly.pdbx_strand_id
1 'polypeptide(L)'
;PEEIEDFEAQVKRFQAGQWEETEFQAFRLRQGVYGQRQPETHMVRVKAPFGGLTAGQLDALGVVAAKYAPLNKGHLTTRENIQFHHVKLENTPDFLRIIGDEGLSTREACGNTVRNVTGCSMAGVCPDELFDVTPYAAAYSRYFVRHPFTQSLPRKIKTAFSGCDADCAITPIHDVGFIPRVVDGKRYDRAFIPFRSDTRIPHGG
;
A
#
# COMPACT_ATOMS: atom_id res chain seq x y z
N PRO A 1 -13.59 -5.01 -11.74
CA PRO A 1 -14.90 -5.67 -11.53
C PRO A 1 -14.72 -7.16 -11.21
N GLU A 2 -14.22 -7.97 -12.15
CA GLU A 2 -14.08 -9.45 -11.99
C GLU A 2 -13.36 -9.89 -10.72
N GLU A 3 -12.31 -9.20 -10.33
CA GLU A 3 -11.54 -9.51 -9.13
C GLU A 3 -12.35 -9.28 -7.83
N ILE A 4 -13.24 -8.29 -7.82
CA ILE A 4 -14.13 -8.02 -6.68
C ILE A 4 -15.26 -9.03 -6.65
N GLU A 5 -15.75 -9.46 -7.80
CA GLU A 5 -16.75 -10.52 -7.91
C GLU A 5 -16.19 -11.87 -7.41
N ASP A 6 -14.95 -12.21 -7.80
CA ASP A 6 -14.28 -13.39 -7.24
C ASP A 6 -14.10 -13.26 -5.74
N PHE A 7 -13.64 -12.10 -5.25
CA PHE A 7 -13.51 -11.86 -3.81
C PHE A 7 -14.84 -12.04 -3.07
N GLU A 8 -15.94 -11.51 -3.60
CA GLU A 8 -17.27 -11.68 -3.03
C GLU A 8 -17.70 -13.16 -3.00
N ALA A 9 -17.46 -13.90 -4.09
CA ALA A 9 -17.75 -15.32 -4.16
C ALA A 9 -16.96 -16.10 -3.09
N GLN A 10 -15.69 -15.77 -2.88
CA GLN A 10 -14.88 -16.41 -1.86
C GLN A 10 -15.30 -16.03 -0.43
N VAL A 11 -15.75 -14.80 -0.20
CA VAL A 11 -16.35 -14.39 1.09
C VAL A 11 -17.60 -15.23 1.38
N LYS A 12 -18.50 -15.39 0.41
CA LYS A 12 -19.72 -16.21 0.55
C LYS A 12 -19.39 -17.68 0.85
N ARG A 13 -18.40 -18.26 0.16
CA ARG A 13 -17.92 -19.63 0.42
C ARG A 13 -17.37 -19.80 1.83
N PHE A 14 -16.60 -18.83 2.30
CA PHE A 14 -16.06 -18.83 3.66
C PHE A 14 -17.19 -18.76 4.71
N GLN A 15 -18.15 -17.85 4.52
CA GLN A 15 -19.32 -17.71 5.41
C GLN A 15 -20.21 -18.96 5.42
N ALA A 16 -20.24 -19.71 4.33
CA ALA A 16 -20.93 -20.99 4.24
C ALA A 16 -20.13 -22.18 4.84
N GLY A 17 -18.96 -21.92 5.43
CA GLY A 17 -18.12 -22.97 6.02
C GLY A 17 -17.42 -23.88 4.99
N GLN A 18 -17.33 -23.43 3.74
CA GLN A 18 -16.73 -24.19 2.62
C GLN A 18 -15.24 -23.90 2.41
N TRP A 19 -14.64 -23.15 3.31
CA TRP A 19 -13.23 -22.77 3.24
C TRP A 19 -12.63 -22.68 4.63
N GLU A 20 -11.45 -23.28 4.81
CA GLU A 20 -10.71 -23.22 6.06
C GLU A 20 -10.26 -21.79 6.39
N GLU A 21 -10.36 -21.40 7.66
CA GLU A 21 -10.05 -20.02 8.08
C GLU A 21 -8.62 -19.60 7.76
N THR A 22 -7.65 -20.50 7.92
CA THR A 22 -6.24 -20.22 7.65
C THR A 22 -5.98 -19.93 6.16
N GLU A 23 -6.64 -20.67 5.27
CA GLU A 23 -6.51 -20.48 3.82
C GLU A 23 -7.22 -19.19 3.39
N PHE A 24 -8.44 -18.97 3.90
CA PHE A 24 -9.18 -17.74 3.64
C PHE A 24 -8.43 -16.52 4.18
N GLN A 25 -7.79 -16.63 5.36
CA GLN A 25 -6.94 -15.56 5.90
C GLN A 25 -5.81 -15.19 4.94
N ALA A 26 -5.09 -16.16 4.38
CA ALA A 26 -4.02 -15.91 3.43
C ALA A 26 -4.55 -15.21 2.16
N PHE A 27 -5.73 -15.60 1.69
CA PHE A 27 -6.40 -14.98 0.55
C PHE A 27 -6.81 -13.53 0.83
N ARG A 28 -7.58 -13.27 1.91
CA ARG A 28 -8.08 -11.93 2.23
C ARG A 28 -6.97 -10.93 2.57
N LEU A 29 -5.85 -11.39 3.14
CA LEU A 29 -4.71 -10.52 3.42
C LEU A 29 -4.12 -9.91 2.13
N ARG A 30 -4.05 -10.69 1.03
CA ARG A 30 -3.63 -10.16 -0.28
C ARG A 30 -4.60 -9.12 -0.84
N GLN A 31 -5.87 -9.22 -0.45
CA GLN A 31 -6.91 -8.24 -0.81
C GLN A 31 -6.91 -6.99 0.11
N GLY A 32 -6.00 -6.90 1.07
CA GLY A 32 -5.91 -5.77 1.98
C GLY A 32 -6.91 -5.79 3.14
N VAL A 33 -7.51 -6.95 3.41
CA VAL A 33 -8.52 -7.16 4.47
C VAL A 33 -7.90 -7.94 5.62
N TYR A 34 -7.78 -7.31 6.80
CA TYR A 34 -7.25 -7.88 8.02
C TYR A 34 -8.34 -8.29 9.00
N GLY A 35 -8.24 -9.47 9.61
CA GLY A 35 -9.01 -9.78 10.81
C GLY A 35 -8.58 -8.91 11.98
N GLN A 36 -9.53 -8.46 12.79
CA GLN A 36 -9.27 -7.74 14.02
C GLN A 36 -9.49 -8.64 15.24
N ARG A 37 -9.12 -8.16 16.43
CA ARG A 37 -9.35 -8.92 17.69
C ARG A 37 -10.84 -9.07 18.00
N GLN A 38 -11.65 -8.08 17.60
CA GLN A 38 -13.09 -8.14 17.74
C GLN A 38 -13.64 -9.14 16.73
N PRO A 39 -14.49 -10.08 17.19
CA PRO A 39 -15.11 -11.06 16.31
C PRO A 39 -15.84 -10.41 15.12
N GLU A 40 -15.82 -11.08 13.98
CA GLU A 40 -16.57 -10.71 12.78
C GLU A 40 -16.20 -9.33 12.17
N THR A 41 -15.18 -8.66 12.68
CA THR A 41 -14.76 -7.35 12.16
C THR A 41 -13.38 -7.40 11.52
N HIS A 42 -13.21 -6.56 10.51
CA HIS A 42 -12.00 -6.49 9.71
C HIS A 42 -11.49 -5.06 9.59
N MET A 43 -10.21 -4.91 9.41
CA MET A 43 -9.59 -3.66 8.99
C MET A 43 -9.32 -3.74 7.49
N VAL A 44 -9.90 -2.82 6.74
CA VAL A 44 -9.63 -2.65 5.31
C VAL A 44 -8.57 -1.57 5.14
N ARG A 45 -7.50 -1.88 4.39
CA ARG A 45 -6.40 -0.95 4.15
C ARG A 45 -6.35 -0.56 2.68
N VAL A 46 -6.60 0.71 2.40
CA VAL A 46 -6.54 1.29 1.06
C VAL A 46 -5.13 1.84 0.82
N LYS A 47 -4.56 1.53 -0.35
CA LYS A 47 -3.27 2.07 -0.79
C LYS A 47 -3.49 3.46 -1.42
N ALA A 48 -2.68 4.43 -0.99
CA ALA A 48 -2.50 5.70 -1.67
C ALA A 48 -1.01 5.83 -2.03
N PRO A 49 -0.60 5.44 -3.24
CA PRO A 49 0.80 5.52 -3.65
C PRO A 49 1.31 6.95 -3.50
N PHE A 50 2.49 7.11 -2.88
CA PHE A 50 3.13 8.41 -2.57
C PHE A 50 2.19 9.43 -1.88
N GLY A 51 1.16 8.94 -1.18
CA GLY A 51 0.17 9.79 -0.48
C GLY A 51 -0.77 10.57 -1.41
N GLY A 52 -0.64 10.40 -2.73
CA GLY A 52 -1.42 11.14 -3.72
C GLY A 52 -2.87 10.67 -3.79
N LEU A 53 -3.81 11.60 -3.66
CA LEU A 53 -5.26 11.36 -3.78
C LEU A 53 -5.92 12.47 -4.59
N THR A 54 -6.84 12.09 -5.46
CA THR A 54 -7.72 13.04 -6.15
C THR A 54 -8.93 13.40 -5.26
N ALA A 55 -9.66 14.46 -5.64
CA ALA A 55 -10.89 14.84 -4.94
C ALA A 55 -11.94 13.72 -4.96
N GLY A 56 -12.17 13.08 -6.12
CA GLY A 56 -13.11 11.96 -6.25
C GLY A 56 -12.72 10.77 -5.36
N GLN A 57 -11.41 10.47 -5.27
CA GLN A 57 -10.90 9.44 -4.36
C GLN A 57 -11.15 9.78 -2.89
N LEU A 58 -10.99 11.04 -2.49
CA LEU A 58 -11.29 11.49 -1.13
C LEU A 58 -12.79 11.39 -0.84
N ASP A 59 -13.65 11.74 -1.79
CA ASP A 59 -15.09 11.59 -1.66
C ASP A 59 -15.48 10.12 -1.48
N ALA A 60 -14.94 9.22 -2.31
CA ALA A 60 -15.17 7.77 -2.18
C ALA A 60 -14.73 7.25 -0.81
N LEU A 61 -13.57 7.68 -0.30
CA LEU A 61 -13.09 7.34 1.03
C LEU A 61 -14.02 7.88 2.13
N GLY A 62 -14.58 9.08 1.95
CA GLY A 62 -15.61 9.64 2.83
C GLY A 62 -16.89 8.81 2.84
N VAL A 63 -17.36 8.39 1.67
CA VAL A 63 -18.55 7.53 1.53
C VAL A 63 -18.35 6.18 2.23
N VAL A 64 -17.23 5.49 2.01
CA VAL A 64 -16.99 4.18 2.67
C VAL A 64 -16.78 4.34 4.17
N ALA A 65 -16.20 5.46 4.64
CA ALA A 65 -16.09 5.76 6.06
C ALA A 65 -17.47 5.87 6.71
N ALA A 66 -18.34 6.66 6.13
CA ALA A 66 -19.69 6.90 6.66
C ALA A 66 -20.58 5.64 6.59
N LYS A 67 -20.41 4.83 5.55
CA LYS A 67 -21.30 3.69 5.28
C LYS A 67 -20.88 2.40 5.98
N TYR A 68 -19.58 2.15 6.09
CA TYR A 68 -19.05 0.84 6.51
C TYR A 68 -18.12 0.86 7.72
N ALA A 69 -17.59 2.03 8.11
CA ALA A 69 -16.75 2.13 9.30
C ALA A 69 -17.58 2.70 10.48
N PRO A 70 -17.81 1.94 11.56
CA PRO A 70 -18.66 2.39 12.67
C PRO A 70 -18.20 3.68 13.35
N LEU A 71 -16.91 4.03 13.20
CA LEU A 71 -16.36 5.28 13.73
C LEU A 71 -16.47 6.46 12.74
N ASN A 72 -17.07 6.25 11.57
CA ASN A 72 -17.22 7.25 10.49
C ASN A 72 -15.91 7.95 10.10
N LYS A 73 -14.78 7.25 10.19
CA LYS A 73 -13.46 7.81 9.89
C LYS A 73 -12.49 6.78 9.33
N GLY A 74 -11.56 7.26 8.50
CA GLY A 74 -10.35 6.55 8.13
C GLY A 74 -9.19 6.93 9.03
N HIS A 75 -8.24 6.03 9.21
CA HIS A 75 -6.99 6.25 9.93
C HIS A 75 -5.83 6.35 8.94
N LEU A 76 -5.20 7.52 8.85
CA LEU A 76 -4.00 7.72 8.04
C LEU A 76 -2.80 7.06 8.70
N THR A 77 -1.95 6.42 7.91
CA THR A 77 -0.77 5.72 8.42
C THR A 77 0.51 6.39 7.95
N THR A 78 1.61 6.18 8.67
CA THR A 78 2.96 6.64 8.26
C THR A 78 3.46 5.99 6.97
N ARG A 79 2.72 5.02 6.40
CA ARG A 79 2.98 4.46 5.06
C ARG A 79 1.98 4.98 4.03
N GLU A 80 1.41 6.16 4.30
CA GLU A 80 0.50 6.83 3.35
C GLU A 80 -0.66 5.92 2.89
N ASN A 81 -1.12 5.03 3.78
CA ASN A 81 -2.34 4.25 3.56
C ASN A 81 -3.48 4.83 4.38
N ILE A 82 -4.70 4.47 4.00
CA ILE A 82 -5.87 4.75 4.79
C ILE A 82 -6.44 3.43 5.32
N GLN A 83 -6.70 3.35 6.62
CA GLN A 83 -7.27 2.17 7.27
C GLN A 83 -8.67 2.48 7.77
N PHE A 84 -9.58 1.55 7.49
CA PHE A 84 -10.95 1.57 7.99
C PHE A 84 -11.13 0.37 8.92
N HIS A 85 -11.48 0.66 10.17
CA HIS A 85 -11.59 -0.34 11.21
C HIS A 85 -13.03 -0.78 11.44
N HIS A 86 -13.18 -2.02 11.92
CA HIS A 86 -14.46 -2.64 12.28
C HIS A 86 -15.43 -2.80 11.12
N VAL A 87 -14.91 -2.91 9.90
CA VAL A 87 -15.72 -3.23 8.72
C VAL A 87 -16.16 -4.69 8.79
N LYS A 88 -17.44 -4.97 8.62
CA LYS A 88 -17.94 -6.34 8.54
C LYS A 88 -17.47 -6.99 7.25
N LEU A 89 -17.15 -8.30 7.31
CA LEU A 89 -16.63 -9.03 6.14
C LEU A 89 -17.61 -8.98 4.96
N GLU A 90 -18.90 -9.13 5.23
CA GLU A 90 -19.98 -9.10 4.24
C GLU A 90 -20.07 -7.76 3.46
N ASN A 91 -19.61 -6.67 4.07
CA ASN A 91 -19.62 -5.34 3.47
C ASN A 91 -18.35 -5.04 2.66
N THR A 92 -17.32 -5.87 2.77
CA THR A 92 -16.05 -5.61 2.11
C THR A 92 -16.14 -5.61 0.58
N PRO A 93 -16.94 -6.45 -0.11
CA PRO A 93 -17.07 -6.36 -1.56
C PRO A 93 -17.62 -5.02 -2.05
N ASP A 94 -18.67 -4.50 -1.40
CA ASP A 94 -19.26 -3.21 -1.76
C ASP A 94 -18.34 -2.05 -1.43
N PHE A 95 -17.61 -2.15 -0.31
CA PHE A 95 -16.54 -1.22 0.02
C PHE A 95 -15.51 -1.15 -1.12
N LEU A 96 -15.05 -2.30 -1.61
CA LEU A 96 -14.06 -2.40 -2.67
C LEU A 96 -14.59 -1.86 -4.01
N ARG A 97 -15.88 -2.02 -4.33
CA ARG A 97 -16.50 -1.45 -5.54
C ARG A 97 -16.43 0.07 -5.52
N ILE A 98 -16.89 0.70 -4.43
CA ILE A 98 -16.92 2.15 -4.30
C ILE A 98 -15.53 2.77 -4.49
N ILE A 99 -14.51 2.23 -3.82
CA ILE A 99 -13.16 2.77 -3.97
C ILE A 99 -12.52 2.39 -5.32
N GLY A 100 -12.89 1.24 -5.87
CA GLY A 100 -12.41 0.74 -7.16
C GLY A 100 -12.92 1.56 -8.34
N ASP A 101 -14.13 2.09 -8.29
CA ASP A 101 -14.71 2.98 -9.29
C ASP A 101 -13.88 4.28 -9.45
N GLU A 102 -13.23 4.72 -8.36
CA GLU A 102 -12.30 5.86 -8.35
C GLU A 102 -10.82 5.44 -8.56
N GLY A 103 -10.57 4.19 -8.95
CA GLY A 103 -9.23 3.67 -9.23
C GLY A 103 -8.36 3.40 -8.00
N LEU A 104 -8.91 3.44 -6.78
CA LEU A 104 -8.21 3.03 -5.57
C LEU A 104 -8.18 1.50 -5.44
N SER A 105 -7.21 1.00 -4.69
CA SER A 105 -7.03 -0.43 -4.48
C SER A 105 -6.56 -0.74 -3.06
N THR A 106 -7.00 -1.89 -2.58
CA THR A 106 -6.51 -2.48 -1.32
C THR A 106 -5.50 -3.61 -1.56
N ARG A 107 -5.28 -3.97 -2.84
CA ARG A 107 -4.37 -5.07 -3.21
C ARG A 107 -2.99 -4.87 -2.63
N GLU A 108 -2.46 -5.92 -1.99
CA GLU A 108 -1.10 -5.95 -1.45
C GLU A 108 -0.81 -4.87 -0.40
N ALA A 109 -1.85 -4.19 0.11
CA ALA A 109 -1.69 -3.31 1.25
C ALA A 109 -1.28 -4.08 2.52
N CYS A 110 -1.42 -5.40 2.48
CA CYS A 110 -1.15 -6.36 3.55
C CYS A 110 -0.31 -7.55 3.05
N GLY A 111 0.17 -8.38 3.97
CA GLY A 111 0.89 -9.61 3.61
C GLY A 111 2.38 -9.39 3.25
N ASN A 112 2.99 -10.45 2.74
CA ASN A 112 4.39 -10.48 2.29
C ASN A 112 4.47 -10.17 0.79
N THR A 113 4.26 -8.91 0.46
CA THR A 113 4.19 -8.36 -0.89
C THR A 113 5.01 -7.08 -0.98
N VAL A 114 5.10 -6.46 -2.16
CA VAL A 114 5.55 -5.09 -2.30
C VAL A 114 4.45 -4.17 -1.77
N ARG A 115 4.75 -3.50 -0.64
CA ARG A 115 3.80 -2.68 0.10
C ARG A 115 3.60 -1.32 -0.59
N ASN A 116 2.67 -0.51 -0.06
CA ASN A 116 2.49 0.84 -0.58
C ASN A 116 3.82 1.59 -0.65
N VAL A 117 4.03 2.28 -1.74
CA VAL A 117 5.21 3.13 -1.98
C VAL A 117 4.97 4.46 -1.28
N THR A 118 5.90 4.89 -0.43
CA THR A 118 5.84 6.21 0.18
C THR A 118 6.60 7.23 -0.66
N GLY A 119 6.12 8.46 -0.63
CA GLY A 119 6.74 9.59 -1.32
C GLY A 119 7.17 10.70 -0.35
N CYS A 120 7.91 11.66 -0.86
CA CYS A 120 8.17 12.89 -0.14
C CYS A 120 6.85 13.68 0.02
N SER A 121 6.51 14.06 1.24
CA SER A 121 5.28 14.83 1.53
C SER A 121 5.27 16.23 0.89
N MET A 122 6.44 16.70 0.44
CA MET A 122 6.64 18.00 -0.21
C MET A 122 6.87 17.86 -1.72
N ALA A 123 6.67 16.67 -2.29
CA ALA A 123 6.84 16.44 -3.73
C ALA A 123 5.96 17.39 -4.56
N GLY A 124 6.56 17.98 -5.58
CA GLY A 124 5.91 18.95 -6.47
C GLY A 124 5.86 20.39 -5.95
N VAL A 125 6.22 20.65 -4.67
CA VAL A 125 6.20 22.00 -4.07
C VAL A 125 7.49 22.37 -3.32
N CYS A 126 8.41 21.42 -3.14
CA CYS A 126 9.67 21.66 -2.46
C CYS A 126 10.64 22.45 -3.37
N PRO A 127 11.19 23.58 -2.91
CA PRO A 127 12.14 24.38 -3.71
C PRO A 127 13.45 23.63 -3.99
N ASP A 128 13.80 22.65 -3.16
CA ASP A 128 15.03 21.85 -3.31
C ASP A 128 14.81 20.57 -4.12
N GLU A 129 13.61 20.37 -4.67
CA GLU A 129 13.29 19.21 -5.50
C GLU A 129 14.06 19.27 -6.82
N LEU A 130 14.83 18.21 -7.11
CA LEU A 130 15.60 18.15 -8.36
C LEU A 130 14.71 17.90 -9.58
N PHE A 131 13.67 17.09 -9.39
CA PHE A 131 12.59 16.84 -10.33
C PHE A 131 11.46 16.08 -9.61
N ASP A 132 10.24 16.18 -10.15
CA ASP A 132 9.08 15.47 -9.60
C ASP A 132 9.29 13.96 -9.67
N VAL A 133 9.32 13.30 -8.49
CA VAL A 133 9.50 11.85 -8.33
C VAL A 133 8.17 11.10 -8.32
N THR A 134 7.03 11.78 -8.27
CA THR A 134 5.71 11.12 -8.19
C THR A 134 5.38 10.24 -9.40
N PRO A 135 5.75 10.59 -10.65
CA PRO A 135 5.56 9.70 -11.79
C PRO A 135 6.34 8.38 -11.68
N TYR A 136 7.55 8.43 -11.10
CA TYR A 136 8.39 7.23 -10.89
C TYR A 136 7.81 6.34 -9.80
N ALA A 137 7.40 6.92 -8.68
CA ALA A 137 6.71 6.21 -7.61
C ALA A 137 5.40 5.56 -8.09
N ALA A 138 4.65 6.26 -8.92
CA ALA A 138 3.43 5.75 -9.55
C ALA A 138 3.74 4.59 -10.52
N ALA A 139 4.77 4.71 -11.34
CA ALA A 139 5.20 3.67 -12.27
C ALA A 139 5.66 2.41 -11.51
N TYR A 140 6.47 2.58 -10.47
CA TYR A 140 6.90 1.50 -9.57
C TYR A 140 5.70 0.80 -8.94
N SER A 141 4.76 1.55 -8.37
CA SER A 141 3.55 1.00 -7.76
C SER A 141 2.71 0.19 -8.75
N ARG A 142 2.50 0.72 -9.98
CA ARG A 142 1.75 0.04 -11.04
C ARG A 142 2.44 -1.23 -11.53
N TYR A 143 3.76 -1.23 -11.61
CA TYR A 143 4.53 -2.40 -12.05
C TYR A 143 4.39 -3.58 -11.08
N PHE A 144 4.43 -3.31 -9.77
CA PHE A 144 4.42 -4.38 -8.78
C PHE A 144 3.02 -4.83 -8.34
N VAL A 145 1.98 -3.97 -8.55
CA VAL A 145 0.62 -4.38 -8.21
C VAL A 145 0.19 -5.55 -9.09
N ARG A 146 -0.28 -6.63 -8.47
CA ARG A 146 -0.64 -7.91 -9.12
C ARG A 146 0.51 -8.63 -9.84
N HIS A 147 1.74 -8.17 -9.67
CA HIS A 147 2.88 -8.84 -10.31
C HIS A 147 3.05 -10.26 -9.73
N PRO A 148 3.05 -11.32 -10.56
CA PRO A 148 2.97 -12.70 -10.08
C PRO A 148 4.10 -13.07 -9.11
N PHE A 149 5.33 -12.60 -9.33
CA PHE A 149 6.47 -12.90 -8.47
C PHE A 149 6.46 -12.19 -7.12
N THR A 150 5.55 -11.23 -6.90
CA THR A 150 5.52 -10.44 -5.66
C THR A 150 4.31 -10.72 -4.77
N GLN A 151 3.51 -11.75 -5.12
CA GLN A 151 2.30 -12.09 -4.37
C GLN A 151 2.57 -12.87 -3.08
N SER A 152 3.72 -13.51 -2.97
CA SER A 152 4.12 -14.32 -1.81
C SER A 152 5.63 -14.27 -1.62
N LEU A 153 6.13 -13.11 -1.23
CA LEU A 153 7.54 -12.92 -0.91
C LEU A 153 7.88 -13.55 0.47
N PRO A 154 9.13 -13.94 0.72
CA PRO A 154 9.54 -14.37 2.07
C PRO A 154 9.31 -13.30 3.12
N ARG A 155 9.42 -12.02 2.75
CA ARG A 155 9.18 -10.85 3.58
C ARG A 155 8.61 -9.71 2.76
N LYS A 156 7.77 -8.85 3.37
CA LYS A 156 7.27 -7.62 2.75
C LYS A 156 8.42 -6.68 2.37
N ILE A 157 8.32 -6.04 1.21
CA ILE A 157 9.23 -5.00 0.74
C ILE A 157 8.55 -3.64 0.88
N LYS A 158 9.27 -2.70 1.46
CA LYS A 158 8.85 -1.31 1.65
C LYS A 158 9.75 -0.40 0.85
N THR A 159 9.17 0.48 0.05
CA THR A 159 9.89 1.39 -0.84
C THR A 159 9.50 2.83 -0.56
N ALA A 160 10.47 3.74 -0.63
CA ALA A 160 10.27 5.17 -0.51
C ALA A 160 10.97 5.94 -1.64
N PHE A 161 10.35 7.03 -2.08
CA PHE A 161 10.92 7.99 -3.02
C PHE A 161 11.07 9.36 -2.34
N SER A 162 12.28 9.88 -2.29
CA SER A 162 12.55 11.24 -1.84
C SER A 162 12.63 12.19 -3.02
N GLY A 163 12.32 13.48 -2.83
CA GLY A 163 12.39 14.51 -3.85
C GLY A 163 13.73 15.23 -3.93
N CYS A 164 14.55 15.15 -2.87
CA CYS A 164 15.82 15.84 -2.75
C CYS A 164 16.74 15.18 -1.69
N ASP A 165 17.94 15.73 -1.54
CA ASP A 165 18.94 15.24 -0.57
C ASP A 165 18.56 15.43 0.91
N ALA A 166 17.59 16.32 1.23
CA ALA A 166 17.06 16.44 2.59
C ALA A 166 16.31 15.19 3.05
N ASP A 167 15.95 14.32 2.10
CA ASP A 167 15.36 12.99 2.32
C ASP A 167 14.20 12.96 3.30
N CYS A 168 13.19 13.81 3.08
CA CYS A 168 11.98 13.85 3.91
C CYS A 168 11.19 12.52 3.88
N ALA A 169 11.40 11.66 2.87
CA ALA A 169 10.82 10.33 2.81
C ALA A 169 11.55 9.31 3.69
N ILE A 170 12.67 9.67 4.28
CA ILE A 170 13.48 8.83 5.19
C ILE A 170 13.84 7.50 4.52
N THR A 171 14.43 7.57 3.32
CA THR A 171 14.74 6.40 2.50
C THR A 171 15.57 5.33 3.21
N PRO A 172 16.54 5.65 4.12
CA PRO A 172 17.38 4.63 4.78
C PRO A 172 16.65 3.65 5.70
N ILE A 173 15.44 3.98 6.17
CA ILE A 173 14.64 3.05 7.00
C ILE A 173 13.77 2.09 6.17
N HIS A 174 13.81 2.22 4.85
CA HIS A 174 13.05 1.39 3.91
C HIS A 174 13.92 0.26 3.35
N ASP A 175 13.29 -0.79 2.84
CA ASP A 175 14.01 -1.89 2.19
C ASP A 175 14.61 -1.44 0.85
N VAL A 176 13.96 -0.49 0.17
CA VAL A 176 14.45 0.18 -1.03
C VAL A 176 14.13 1.67 -0.94
N GLY A 177 15.13 2.52 -1.14
CA GLY A 177 14.98 3.97 -1.17
C GLY A 177 15.47 4.55 -2.50
N PHE A 178 14.78 5.57 -3.01
CA PHE A 178 15.17 6.30 -4.20
C PHE A 178 15.35 7.79 -3.87
N ILE A 179 16.49 8.34 -4.27
CA ILE A 179 16.79 9.78 -4.15
C ILE A 179 17.17 10.29 -5.55
N PRO A 180 16.53 11.35 -6.06
CA PRO A 180 16.79 11.88 -7.38
C PRO A 180 18.19 12.41 -7.53
N ARG A 181 18.75 12.31 -8.74
CA ARG A 181 20.04 12.84 -9.13
C ARG A 181 19.96 13.39 -10.55
N VAL A 182 20.71 14.46 -10.79
CA VAL A 182 20.92 14.96 -12.14
C VAL A 182 22.43 14.88 -12.41
N VAL A 183 22.83 14.13 -13.42
CA VAL A 183 24.23 13.97 -13.84
C VAL A 183 24.28 14.24 -15.34
N ASP A 184 25.11 15.16 -15.75
CA ASP A 184 25.27 15.60 -17.15
C ASP A 184 23.92 15.97 -17.81
N GLY A 185 23.05 16.65 -17.07
CA GLY A 185 21.71 17.04 -17.53
C GLY A 185 20.68 15.91 -17.64
N LYS A 186 21.06 14.69 -17.31
CA LYS A 186 20.15 13.53 -17.30
C LYS A 186 19.65 13.23 -15.90
N ARG A 187 18.37 12.85 -15.81
CA ARG A 187 17.69 12.47 -14.56
C ARG A 187 17.96 11.02 -14.23
N TYR A 188 18.33 10.77 -12.98
CA TYR A 188 18.53 9.43 -12.41
C TYR A 188 17.90 9.39 -11.01
N ASP A 189 17.41 8.20 -10.63
CA ASP A 189 17.12 7.90 -9.24
C ASP A 189 18.27 7.06 -8.67
N ARG A 190 18.96 7.57 -7.67
CA ARG A 190 19.92 6.79 -6.90
C ARG A 190 19.15 5.81 -6.04
N ALA A 191 19.16 4.54 -6.41
CA ALA A 191 18.61 3.48 -5.59
C ALA A 191 19.52 3.21 -4.39
N PHE A 192 18.94 3.22 -3.21
CA PHE A 192 19.59 2.85 -1.96
C PHE A 192 18.88 1.61 -1.40
N ILE A 193 19.63 0.52 -1.25
CA ILE A 193 19.15 -0.70 -0.61
C ILE A 193 19.93 -0.82 0.69
N PRO A 194 19.34 -0.45 1.84
CA PRO A 194 20.03 -0.58 3.11
C PRO A 194 20.29 -2.06 3.36
N PHE A 195 21.54 -2.42 3.50
CA PHE A 195 21.92 -3.73 3.99
C PHE A 195 21.32 -3.92 5.40
N ARG A 196 20.38 -4.80 5.55
CA ARG A 196 20.07 -5.34 6.87
C ARG A 196 21.28 -6.12 7.33
N SER A 197 22.04 -5.56 8.24
CA SER A 197 23.23 -6.15 8.85
C SER A 197 22.85 -7.28 9.83
N ASP A 198 22.32 -8.38 9.31
CA ASP A 198 22.38 -9.65 10.03
C ASP A 198 23.62 -10.45 9.59
N THR A 199 24.34 -9.96 8.61
CA THR A 199 25.70 -10.41 8.29
C THR A 199 26.67 -9.37 8.84
N ARG A 200 27.33 -9.69 9.95
CA ARG A 200 28.57 -9.03 10.37
C ARG A 200 29.54 -9.16 9.20
N ILE A 201 29.72 -8.08 8.45
CA ILE A 201 30.89 -7.99 7.58
C ILE A 201 32.05 -7.83 8.55
N PRO A 202 33.04 -8.74 8.58
CA PRO A 202 34.24 -8.52 9.36
C PRO A 202 34.88 -7.25 8.83
N HIS A 203 35.02 -6.25 9.67
CA HIS A 203 35.92 -5.14 9.37
C HIS A 203 37.31 -5.76 9.30
N GLY A 204 37.78 -6.07 8.09
CA GLY A 204 39.19 -6.38 7.83
C GLY A 204 39.99 -5.13 8.17
N GLY A 205 40.98 -5.32 9.06
CA GLY A 205 41.92 -4.28 9.47
C GLY A 205 42.84 -3.81 8.36
#